data_e2da6bfad83357d44f096ae043cd818b
#
_entry.id   e2da6bfad83357d44f096ae043cd818b
#
_cell.length_a   1.000
_cell.length_b   1.000
_cell.length_c   1.000
_cell.angle_alpha   90.00
_cell.angle_beta   90.00
_cell.angle_gamma   90.00
#
_symmetry.space_group_name_H-M   'P 1'
#
loop_
_entity.id
_entity.type
_entity.pdbx_description
1 polymer ?
#
loop_
_entity_poly.entity_id
_entity_poly.type
_entity_poly.pdbx_seq_one_letter_code
_entity_poly.pdbx_strand_id
1 'polypeptide(L)'
;VNRIDGNNHLILLCKNETGYKNLIKMVSAGFTEGFYSKPRIDKQLLEKYHDGLICLSACLAGEIPKALLAGDYDRARQTALWYRDLFGAENYYIELQDHGLEEDQAVLPQLIRLARETGIPMVATNDAHYITKEDAKMQSILLCIQTGKTINDVDRMEFQTDEFYLKSTDEMYDLFSMVPEACENTNKIAEQCNFEFTAIPAGSRTL
;
A
#
# COMPACT_ATOMS: atom_id res chain seq x y z
N VAL A 1 11.06 8.64 -16.28
CA VAL A 1 10.88 7.55 -15.31
C VAL A 1 12.01 6.54 -15.47
N ASN A 2 12.75 6.30 -14.40
CA ASN A 2 13.90 5.38 -14.43
C ASN A 2 13.41 3.93 -14.45
N ARG A 3 13.87 3.09 -15.38
CA ARG A 3 13.34 1.73 -15.64
C ARG A 3 14.19 0.62 -15.03
N ILE A 4 15.21 0.95 -14.24
CA ILE A 4 16.30 0.03 -13.88
C ILE A 4 15.95 -0.91 -12.71
N ASP A 5 15.09 -0.51 -11.76
CA ASP A 5 14.96 -1.22 -10.47
C ASP A 5 13.64 -2.00 -10.25
N GLY A 6 12.91 -2.33 -11.32
CA GLY A 6 11.63 -3.04 -11.20
C GLY A 6 10.49 -2.15 -10.66
N ASN A 7 9.44 -2.79 -10.13
CA ASN A 7 8.28 -2.09 -9.58
C ASN A 7 8.16 -2.37 -8.09
N ASN A 8 7.80 -1.33 -7.33
CA ASN A 8 7.40 -1.46 -5.94
C ASN A 8 5.99 -0.93 -5.76
N HIS A 9 5.21 -1.57 -4.90
CA HIS A 9 3.94 -1.03 -4.47
C HIS A 9 4.17 0.14 -3.51
N LEU A 10 3.29 1.13 -3.58
CA LEU A 10 3.24 2.27 -2.67
C LEU A 10 1.78 2.69 -2.54
N ILE A 11 1.33 2.94 -1.31
CA ILE A 11 -0.03 3.42 -1.06
C ILE A 11 0.01 4.92 -0.81
N LEU A 12 -0.85 5.66 -1.52
CA LEU A 12 -1.02 7.10 -1.35
C LEU A 12 -2.49 7.42 -1.08
N LEU A 13 -2.76 8.14 -0.01
CA LEU A 13 -4.08 8.59 0.39
C LEU A 13 -4.15 10.11 0.31
N CYS A 14 -5.25 10.65 -0.22
CA CYS A 14 -5.45 12.09 -0.34
C CYS A 14 -5.98 12.67 0.98
N LYS A 15 -5.25 13.60 1.58
CA LYS A 15 -5.73 14.35 2.75
C LYS A 15 -6.73 15.44 2.39
N ASN A 16 -6.55 16.06 1.24
CA ASN A 16 -7.28 17.26 0.82
C ASN A 16 -7.24 17.43 -0.71
N GLU A 17 -7.83 18.53 -1.19
CA GLU A 17 -7.87 18.85 -2.63
C GLU A 17 -6.47 18.96 -3.28
N THR A 18 -5.49 19.49 -2.56
CA THR A 18 -4.11 19.59 -3.07
C THR A 18 -3.54 18.20 -3.32
N GLY A 19 -3.67 17.28 -2.35
CA GLY A 19 -3.25 15.88 -2.50
C GLY A 19 -3.95 15.20 -3.66
N TYR A 20 -5.25 15.38 -3.81
CA TYR A 20 -6.01 14.83 -4.94
C TYR A 20 -5.50 15.34 -6.29
N LYS A 21 -5.30 16.65 -6.44
CA LYS A 21 -4.75 17.24 -7.67
C LYS A 21 -3.33 16.74 -7.97
N ASN A 22 -2.51 16.59 -6.95
CA ASN A 22 -1.16 16.05 -7.09
C ASN A 22 -1.18 14.57 -7.47
N LEU A 23 -2.06 13.77 -6.87
CA LEU A 23 -2.23 12.36 -7.23
C LEU A 23 -2.67 12.20 -8.69
N ILE A 24 -3.63 13.02 -9.18
CA ILE A 24 -4.04 13.01 -10.60
C ILE A 24 -2.85 13.26 -11.52
N LYS A 25 -1.98 14.23 -11.19
CA LYS A 25 -0.78 14.54 -12.01
C LYS A 25 0.19 13.36 -12.05
N MET A 26 0.44 12.73 -10.90
CA MET A 26 1.32 11.56 -10.83
C MET A 26 0.75 10.36 -11.60
N VAL A 27 -0.55 10.05 -11.42
CA VAL A 27 -1.20 8.97 -12.16
C VAL A 27 -1.17 9.24 -13.66
N SER A 28 -1.48 10.47 -14.10
CA SER A 28 -1.42 10.87 -15.51
C SER A 28 -0.01 10.71 -16.08
N ALA A 29 1.01 11.19 -15.37
CA ALA A 29 2.40 11.02 -15.77
C ALA A 29 2.81 9.54 -15.83
N GLY A 30 2.31 8.71 -14.92
CA GLY A 30 2.52 7.26 -14.95
C GLY A 30 2.01 6.61 -16.24
N PHE A 31 0.88 7.07 -16.77
CA PHE A 31 0.31 6.59 -18.03
C PHE A 31 0.99 7.19 -19.28
N THR A 32 1.31 8.49 -19.27
CA THR A 32 1.81 9.19 -20.47
C THR A 32 3.32 9.09 -20.64
N GLU A 33 4.07 9.05 -19.55
CA GLU A 33 5.54 9.08 -19.55
C GLU A 33 6.18 7.83 -18.95
N GLY A 34 5.52 7.23 -17.94
CA GLY A 34 6.02 6.08 -17.16
C GLY A 34 5.47 4.73 -17.58
N PHE A 35 4.72 4.62 -18.67
CA PHE A 35 4.09 3.37 -19.07
C PHE A 35 5.08 2.39 -19.70
N TYR A 36 5.25 1.26 -19.03
CA TYR A 36 5.94 0.08 -19.59
C TYR A 36 5.27 -1.18 -19.04
N SER A 37 4.40 -1.79 -19.84
CA SER A 37 3.46 -2.87 -19.47
C SER A 37 2.44 -2.45 -18.39
N LYS A 38 2.85 -1.60 -17.44
CA LYS A 38 2.02 -0.99 -16.39
C LYS A 38 2.44 0.47 -16.21
N PRO A 39 1.52 1.36 -15.79
CA PRO A 39 1.88 2.73 -15.45
C PRO A 39 2.77 2.73 -14.19
N ARG A 40 3.77 3.61 -14.16
CA ARG A 40 4.75 3.74 -13.07
C ARG A 40 5.08 5.20 -12.83
N ILE A 41 5.39 5.50 -11.60
CA ILE A 41 5.97 6.77 -11.20
C ILE A 41 7.35 6.53 -10.57
N ASP A 42 8.17 7.56 -10.49
CA ASP A 42 9.47 7.52 -9.83
C ASP A 42 9.54 8.47 -8.63
N LYS A 43 10.65 8.41 -7.90
CA LYS A 43 10.88 9.27 -6.74
C LYS A 43 10.90 10.75 -7.08
N GLN A 44 11.31 11.14 -8.29
CA GLN A 44 11.32 12.56 -8.73
C GLN A 44 9.90 13.11 -8.84
N LEU A 45 8.94 12.30 -9.34
CA LEU A 45 7.53 12.69 -9.35
C LEU A 45 6.95 12.77 -7.94
N LEU A 46 7.33 11.85 -7.04
CA LEU A 46 6.93 11.93 -5.63
C LEU A 46 7.47 13.20 -4.97
N GLU A 47 8.75 13.52 -5.14
CA GLU A 47 9.34 14.76 -4.61
C GLU A 47 8.61 16.02 -5.08
N LYS A 48 8.10 16.00 -6.31
CA LYS A 48 7.40 17.15 -6.90
C LYS A 48 5.95 17.28 -6.44
N TYR A 49 5.28 16.17 -6.13
CA TYR A 49 3.83 16.11 -5.97
C TYR A 49 3.35 15.41 -4.68
N HIS A 50 4.19 15.33 -3.64
CA HIS A 50 3.84 14.66 -2.37
C HIS A 50 2.89 15.45 -1.47
N ASP A 51 2.80 16.77 -1.64
CA ASP A 51 1.98 17.64 -0.79
C ASP A 51 0.52 17.21 -0.74
N GLY A 52 -0.05 17.18 0.47
CA GLY A 52 -1.44 16.82 0.73
C GLY A 52 -1.73 15.32 0.65
N LEU A 53 -0.69 14.48 0.65
CA LEU A 53 -0.79 13.02 0.63
C LEU A 53 -0.30 12.41 1.94
N ILE A 54 -0.90 11.27 2.30
CA ILE A 54 -0.36 10.30 3.27
C ILE A 54 0.20 9.13 2.47
N CYS A 55 1.35 8.62 2.89
CA CYS A 55 2.03 7.51 2.25
C CYS A 55 2.16 6.33 3.22
N LEU A 56 1.86 5.10 2.73
CA LEU A 56 2.07 3.86 3.46
C LEU A 56 3.09 2.99 2.72
N SER A 57 3.86 2.20 3.46
CA SER A 57 4.96 1.40 2.89
C SER A 57 4.52 0.20 2.02
N ALA A 58 3.21 -0.05 1.95
CA ALA A 58 2.56 -1.13 1.20
C ALA A 58 2.88 -2.56 1.71
N CYS A 59 2.40 -3.56 0.96
CA CYS A 59 2.52 -5.00 1.23
C CYS A 59 3.94 -5.52 0.96
N LEU A 60 4.11 -6.85 0.94
CA LEU A 60 5.38 -7.53 0.59
C LEU A 60 6.00 -7.08 -0.75
N ALA A 61 5.18 -6.53 -1.67
CA ALA A 61 5.64 -5.96 -2.92
C ALA A 61 6.18 -4.51 -2.79
N GLY A 62 6.16 -3.92 -1.60
CA GLY A 62 6.73 -2.61 -1.31
C GLY A 62 8.27 -2.59 -1.31
N GLU A 63 8.87 -1.40 -1.42
CA GLU A 63 10.33 -1.25 -1.48
C GLU A 63 11.01 -1.69 -0.18
N ILE A 64 10.40 -1.37 0.97
CA ILE A 64 10.94 -1.70 2.30
C ILE A 64 10.83 -3.19 2.60
N PRO A 65 9.65 -3.85 2.49
CA PRO A 65 9.54 -5.29 2.71
C PRO A 65 10.45 -6.10 1.80
N LYS A 66 10.60 -5.72 0.53
CA LYS A 66 11.53 -6.38 -0.40
C LYS A 66 12.99 -6.28 0.06
N ALA A 67 13.42 -5.13 0.57
CA ALA A 67 14.78 -4.97 1.10
C ALA A 67 14.99 -5.85 2.34
N LEU A 68 13.99 -5.94 3.23
CA LEU A 68 14.05 -6.81 4.41
C LEU A 68 14.11 -8.30 4.04
N LEU A 69 13.30 -8.74 3.08
CA LEU A 69 13.33 -10.11 2.57
C LEU A 69 14.67 -10.46 1.91
N ALA A 70 15.32 -9.48 1.29
CA ALA A 70 16.67 -9.64 0.75
C ALA A 70 17.79 -9.60 1.82
N GLY A 71 17.44 -9.41 3.10
CA GLY A 71 18.39 -9.28 4.19
C GLY A 71 19.12 -7.93 4.26
N ASP A 72 18.68 -6.94 3.50
CA ASP A 72 19.27 -5.60 3.42
C ASP A 72 18.51 -4.61 4.34
N TYR A 73 18.73 -4.76 5.63
CA TYR A 73 18.10 -3.90 6.64
C TYR A 73 18.53 -2.42 6.53
N ASP A 74 19.78 -2.17 6.18
CA ASP A 74 20.30 -0.81 6.04
C ASP A 74 19.61 -0.07 4.88
N ARG A 75 19.42 -0.74 3.76
CA ARG A 75 18.64 -0.21 2.64
C ARG A 75 17.19 0.05 3.04
N ALA A 76 16.54 -0.88 3.73
CA ALA A 76 15.18 -0.71 4.23
C ALA A 76 15.08 0.53 5.12
N ARG A 77 16.03 0.71 6.04
CA ARG A 77 16.09 1.86 6.95
C ARG A 77 16.31 3.18 6.21
N GLN A 78 17.25 3.25 5.28
CA GLN A 78 17.50 4.44 4.48
C GLN A 78 16.27 4.82 3.65
N THR A 79 15.61 3.83 3.04
CA THR A 79 14.38 4.03 2.28
C THR A 79 13.24 4.56 3.16
N ALA A 80 13.04 3.99 4.34
CA ALA A 80 12.02 4.45 5.28
C ALA A 80 12.25 5.91 5.73
N LEU A 81 13.50 6.26 6.03
CA LEU A 81 13.87 7.62 6.41
C LEU A 81 13.65 8.60 5.25
N TRP A 82 13.98 8.21 4.02
CA TRP A 82 13.74 9.03 2.85
C TRP A 82 12.23 9.34 2.66
N TYR A 83 11.37 8.34 2.79
CA TYR A 83 9.91 8.56 2.72
C TYR A 83 9.40 9.43 3.87
N ARG A 84 9.87 9.20 5.10
CA ARG A 84 9.51 10.02 6.25
C ARG A 84 9.90 11.48 6.06
N ASP A 85 11.11 11.72 5.56
CA ASP A 85 11.64 13.08 5.37
C ASP A 85 10.92 13.81 4.21
N LEU A 86 10.45 13.06 3.19
CA LEU A 86 9.68 13.60 2.08
C LEU A 86 8.24 13.94 2.49
N PHE A 87 7.51 13.00 3.09
CA PHE A 87 6.08 13.19 3.41
C PHE A 87 5.85 13.90 4.76
N GLY A 88 6.85 13.93 5.63
CA GLY A 88 6.75 14.37 7.01
C GLY A 88 6.33 13.24 7.96
N ALA A 89 6.75 13.34 9.21
CA ALA A 89 6.59 12.28 10.23
C ALA A 89 5.11 11.89 10.50
N GLU A 90 4.18 12.80 10.25
CA GLU A 90 2.74 12.59 10.47
C GLU A 90 2.02 12.03 9.25
N ASN A 91 2.70 11.95 8.10
CA ASN A 91 2.09 11.57 6.83
C ASN A 91 2.74 10.32 6.21
N TYR A 92 3.67 9.69 6.89
CA TYR A 92 4.28 8.45 6.45
C TYR A 92 4.18 7.38 7.52
N TYR A 93 3.73 6.17 7.13
CA TYR A 93 3.51 5.05 8.02
C TYR A 93 4.18 3.79 7.49
N ILE A 94 4.81 3.03 8.39
CA ILE A 94 5.18 1.65 8.12
C ILE A 94 3.91 0.80 8.19
N GLU A 95 3.55 0.20 7.08
CA GLU A 95 2.37 -0.66 6.95
C GLU A 95 2.70 -2.07 7.42
N LEU A 96 1.85 -2.61 8.27
CA LEU A 96 1.95 -3.95 8.82
C LEU A 96 0.80 -4.79 8.28
N GLN A 97 1.13 -5.95 7.72
CA GLN A 97 0.17 -6.94 7.24
C GLN A 97 0.57 -8.33 7.74
N ASP A 98 -0.41 -9.17 8.00
CA ASP A 98 -0.21 -10.58 8.36
C ASP A 98 -1.35 -11.43 7.79
N HIS A 99 -1.04 -12.21 6.77
CA HIS A 99 -1.94 -13.16 6.13
C HIS A 99 -1.53 -14.61 6.41
N GLY A 100 -0.61 -14.81 7.37
CA GLY A 100 -0.07 -16.12 7.71
C GLY A 100 0.94 -16.67 6.71
N LEU A 101 1.47 -15.85 5.81
CA LEU A 101 2.53 -16.24 4.88
C LEU A 101 3.88 -16.33 5.62
N GLU A 102 4.77 -17.21 5.14
CA GLU A 102 6.13 -17.30 5.71
C GLU A 102 6.88 -15.97 5.58
N GLU A 103 6.70 -15.27 4.48
CA GLU A 103 7.28 -13.95 4.22
C GLU A 103 6.74 -12.89 5.19
N ASP A 104 5.43 -12.91 5.52
CA ASP A 104 4.85 -12.01 6.51
C ASP A 104 5.50 -12.24 7.88
N GLN A 105 5.63 -13.49 8.31
CA GLN A 105 6.25 -13.85 9.58
C GLN A 105 7.75 -13.45 9.65
N ALA A 106 8.45 -13.48 8.51
CA ALA A 106 9.84 -13.06 8.41
C ALA A 106 10.00 -11.53 8.46
N VAL A 107 9.07 -10.78 7.86
CA VAL A 107 9.17 -9.33 7.67
C VAL A 107 8.54 -8.54 8.82
N LEU A 108 7.42 -8.99 9.37
CA LEU A 108 6.65 -8.26 10.38
C LEU A 108 7.49 -7.84 11.61
N PRO A 109 8.29 -8.71 12.24
CA PRO A 109 9.13 -8.30 13.38
C PRO A 109 10.18 -7.25 12.99
N GLN A 110 10.69 -7.31 11.75
CA GLN A 110 11.68 -6.38 11.24
C GLN A 110 11.06 -5.01 10.92
N LEU A 111 9.83 -4.96 10.41
CA LEU A 111 9.06 -3.72 10.19
C LEU A 111 8.76 -3.02 11.53
N ILE A 112 8.32 -3.78 12.54
CA ILE A 112 8.07 -3.25 13.89
C ILE A 112 9.36 -2.68 14.49
N ARG A 113 10.48 -3.42 14.38
CA ARG A 113 11.80 -2.94 14.81
C ARG A 113 12.18 -1.65 14.08
N LEU A 114 12.06 -1.63 12.76
CA LEU A 114 12.38 -0.48 11.91
C LEU A 114 11.56 0.75 12.30
N ALA A 115 10.25 0.59 12.49
CA ALA A 115 9.35 1.66 12.91
C ALA A 115 9.77 2.26 14.26
N ARG A 116 10.08 1.41 15.24
CA ARG A 116 10.54 1.83 16.58
C ARG A 116 11.90 2.53 16.54
N GLU A 117 12.86 2.01 15.78
CA GLU A 117 14.19 2.62 15.65
C GLU A 117 14.18 3.97 14.92
N THR A 118 13.26 4.15 13.97
CA THR A 118 13.16 5.38 13.16
C THR A 118 12.15 6.39 13.68
N GLY A 119 11.31 5.99 14.65
CA GLY A 119 10.21 6.80 15.17
C GLY A 119 9.08 7.00 14.15
N ILE A 120 9.00 6.16 13.11
CA ILE A 120 7.94 6.21 12.12
C ILE A 120 6.71 5.48 12.68
N PRO A 121 5.50 6.08 12.65
CA PRO A 121 4.29 5.40 13.11
C PRO A 121 3.96 4.19 12.23
N MET A 122 3.32 3.20 12.85
CA MET A 122 2.85 1.99 12.17
C MET A 122 1.36 2.07 11.88
N VAL A 123 0.91 1.39 10.83
CA VAL A 123 -0.52 1.19 10.53
C VAL A 123 -0.77 -0.27 10.15
N ALA A 124 -1.79 -0.88 10.75
CA ALA A 124 -2.19 -2.25 10.43
C ALA A 124 -3.24 -2.23 9.31
N THR A 125 -2.99 -2.98 8.25
CA THR A 125 -3.94 -3.18 7.15
C THR A 125 -4.07 -4.65 6.81
N ASN A 126 -5.09 -5.01 6.03
CA ASN A 126 -5.35 -6.41 5.72
C ASN A 126 -5.22 -6.77 4.24
N ASP A 127 -4.96 -5.81 3.36
CA ASP A 127 -4.92 -6.07 1.90
C ASP A 127 -6.11 -6.92 1.41
N ALA A 128 -7.34 -6.54 1.82
CA ALA A 128 -8.53 -7.33 1.60
C ALA A 128 -8.86 -7.46 0.11
N HIS A 129 -8.97 -8.69 -0.37
CA HIS A 129 -9.30 -9.03 -1.75
C HIS A 129 -10.71 -9.59 -1.92
N TYR A 130 -11.36 -9.96 -0.83
CA TYR A 130 -12.74 -10.45 -0.77
C TYR A 130 -13.35 -10.15 0.60
N ILE A 131 -14.67 -10.32 0.74
CA ILE A 131 -15.42 -9.84 1.91
C ILE A 131 -15.37 -10.84 3.06
N THR A 132 -15.71 -12.11 2.80
CA THR A 132 -15.73 -13.16 3.82
C THR A 132 -14.65 -14.19 3.53
N LYS A 133 -14.24 -14.94 4.55
CA LYS A 133 -13.22 -15.98 4.41
C LYS A 133 -13.62 -17.06 3.39
N GLU A 134 -14.90 -17.39 3.31
CA GLU A 134 -15.47 -18.35 2.36
C GLU A 134 -15.35 -17.90 0.91
N ASP A 135 -15.27 -16.59 0.66
CA ASP A 135 -15.12 -16.01 -0.69
C ASP A 135 -13.74 -16.27 -1.31
N ALA A 136 -12.76 -16.75 -0.56
CA ALA A 136 -11.43 -17.11 -1.07
C ALA A 136 -11.50 -18.03 -2.30
N LYS A 137 -12.46 -18.97 -2.29
CA LYS A 137 -12.70 -19.88 -3.41
C LYS A 137 -13.22 -19.17 -4.66
N MET A 138 -14.09 -18.19 -4.48
CA MET A 138 -14.58 -17.37 -5.60
C MET A 138 -13.49 -16.47 -6.16
N GLN A 139 -12.65 -15.90 -5.30
CA GLN A 139 -11.48 -15.12 -5.70
C GLN A 139 -10.50 -15.94 -6.56
N SER A 140 -10.26 -17.22 -6.21
CA SER A 140 -9.44 -18.14 -7.01
C SER A 140 -10.00 -18.31 -8.44
N ILE A 141 -11.32 -18.41 -8.58
CA ILE A 141 -11.99 -18.49 -9.90
C ILE A 141 -11.83 -17.16 -10.66
N LEU A 142 -12.00 -16.01 -10.00
CA LEU A 142 -11.82 -14.69 -10.63
C LEU A 142 -10.38 -14.50 -11.14
N LEU A 143 -9.39 -14.95 -10.38
CA LEU A 143 -7.99 -14.93 -10.81
C LEU A 143 -7.74 -15.81 -12.05
N CYS A 144 -8.39 -16.98 -12.13
CA CYS A 144 -8.34 -17.80 -13.35
C CYS A 144 -8.90 -17.06 -14.56
N ILE A 145 -10.05 -16.41 -14.42
CA ILE A 145 -10.65 -15.60 -15.50
C ILE A 145 -9.71 -14.47 -15.92
N GLN A 146 -9.17 -13.73 -14.95
CA GLN A 146 -8.28 -12.60 -15.20
C GLN A 146 -6.98 -13.00 -15.93
N THR A 147 -6.44 -14.18 -15.61
CA THR A 147 -5.15 -14.66 -16.16
C THR A 147 -5.31 -15.58 -17.35
N GLY A 148 -6.54 -15.87 -17.80
CA GLY A 148 -6.83 -16.80 -18.90
C GLY A 148 -6.47 -18.25 -18.57
N LYS A 149 -6.56 -18.63 -17.30
CA LYS A 149 -6.29 -19.97 -16.78
C LYS A 149 -7.59 -20.68 -16.37
N THR A 150 -7.49 -21.96 -16.12
CA THR A 150 -8.55 -22.77 -15.52
C THR A 150 -8.19 -23.20 -14.10
N ILE A 151 -9.18 -23.63 -13.32
CA ILE A 151 -8.96 -24.08 -11.94
C ILE A 151 -8.08 -25.35 -11.84
N ASN A 152 -7.93 -26.07 -12.95
CA ASN A 152 -7.12 -27.29 -13.03
C ASN A 152 -5.67 -27.02 -13.47
N ASP A 153 -5.33 -25.79 -13.87
CA ASP A 153 -3.98 -25.45 -14.29
C ASP A 153 -3.06 -25.35 -13.06
N VAL A 154 -1.94 -26.07 -13.11
CA VAL A 154 -0.97 -26.16 -12.00
C VAL A 154 -0.25 -24.83 -11.76
N ASP A 155 -0.06 -24.05 -12.83
CA ASP A 155 0.65 -22.76 -12.83
C ASP A 155 -0.30 -21.56 -12.74
N ARG A 156 -1.53 -21.75 -12.26
CA ARG A 156 -2.48 -20.65 -12.04
C ARG A 156 -2.06 -19.76 -10.87
N MET A 157 -2.41 -18.50 -10.98
CA MET A 157 -2.26 -17.56 -9.86
C MET A 157 -3.30 -17.89 -8.79
N GLU A 158 -2.85 -18.05 -7.54
CA GLU A 158 -3.72 -18.22 -6.38
C GLU A 158 -3.10 -17.62 -5.12
N PHE A 159 -3.94 -17.25 -4.17
CA PHE A 159 -3.48 -16.89 -2.84
C PHE A 159 -3.13 -18.16 -2.06
N GLN A 160 -2.02 -18.12 -1.32
CA GLN A 160 -1.55 -19.29 -0.53
C GLN A 160 -2.36 -19.50 0.74
N THR A 161 -3.09 -18.46 1.19
CA THR A 161 -3.95 -18.50 2.38
C THR A 161 -5.33 -17.91 2.07
N ASP A 162 -6.29 -18.14 2.94
CA ASP A 162 -7.65 -17.57 2.89
C ASP A 162 -7.80 -16.33 3.79
N GLU A 163 -6.69 -15.72 4.20
CA GLU A 163 -6.65 -14.62 5.16
C GLU A 163 -6.80 -13.22 4.54
N PHE A 164 -7.04 -13.11 3.24
CA PHE A 164 -7.22 -11.83 2.53
C PHE A 164 -8.67 -11.33 2.51
N TYR A 165 -9.47 -11.71 3.52
CA TYR A 165 -10.84 -11.22 3.69
C TYR A 165 -10.90 -9.96 4.53
N LEU A 166 -12.05 -9.27 4.50
CA LEU A 166 -12.27 -8.07 5.31
C LEU A 166 -12.49 -8.46 6.78
N LYS A 167 -11.42 -8.47 7.56
CA LYS A 167 -11.45 -8.79 8.98
C LYS A 167 -12.22 -7.74 9.79
N SER A 168 -12.90 -8.17 10.83
CA SER A 168 -13.52 -7.29 11.82
C SER A 168 -12.48 -6.52 12.63
N THR A 169 -12.93 -5.49 13.33
CA THR A 169 -12.08 -4.71 14.23
C THR A 169 -11.44 -5.59 15.30
N ASP A 170 -12.20 -6.49 15.91
CA ASP A 170 -11.69 -7.38 16.97
C ASP A 170 -10.62 -8.33 16.42
N GLU A 171 -10.86 -8.96 15.26
CA GLU A 171 -9.86 -9.80 14.59
C GLU A 171 -8.57 -9.05 14.28
N MET A 172 -8.64 -7.77 13.84
CA MET A 172 -7.45 -6.97 13.58
C MET A 172 -6.71 -6.62 14.87
N TYR A 173 -7.41 -6.29 15.96
CA TYR A 173 -6.77 -6.05 17.26
C TYR A 173 -6.15 -7.32 17.86
N ASP A 174 -6.75 -8.48 17.68
CA ASP A 174 -6.18 -9.76 18.11
C ASP A 174 -4.90 -10.07 17.31
N LEU A 175 -4.95 -9.90 15.98
CA LEU A 175 -3.83 -10.17 15.07
C LEU A 175 -2.62 -9.26 15.37
N PHE A 176 -2.86 -7.99 15.65
CA PHE A 176 -1.82 -6.99 15.94
C PHE A 176 -1.74 -6.61 17.44
N SER A 177 -2.10 -7.56 18.33
CA SER A 177 -2.12 -7.32 19.79
C SER A 177 -0.77 -6.86 20.37
N MET A 178 0.36 -7.18 19.69
CA MET A 178 1.70 -6.75 20.07
C MET A 178 1.99 -5.26 19.73
N VAL A 179 1.16 -4.63 18.89
CA VAL A 179 1.27 -3.23 18.43
C VAL A 179 -0.11 -2.61 18.21
N PRO A 180 -0.99 -2.54 19.22
CA PRO A 180 -2.37 -2.08 19.07
C PRO A 180 -2.47 -0.65 18.52
N GLU A 181 -1.45 0.18 18.75
CA GLU A 181 -1.34 1.51 18.16
C GLU A 181 -1.37 1.52 16.63
N ALA A 182 -0.97 0.42 15.97
CA ALA A 182 -1.05 0.31 14.52
C ALA A 182 -2.51 0.21 14.03
N CYS A 183 -3.40 -0.43 14.78
CA CYS A 183 -4.84 -0.44 14.52
C CYS A 183 -5.46 0.94 14.82
N GLU A 184 -5.09 1.59 15.92
CA GLU A 184 -5.59 2.93 16.27
C GLU A 184 -5.23 3.98 15.21
N ASN A 185 -4.07 3.85 14.58
CA ASN A 185 -3.60 4.78 13.56
C ASN A 185 -4.45 4.74 12.28
N THR A 186 -5.22 3.68 12.02
CA THR A 186 -6.18 3.65 10.91
C THR A 186 -7.24 4.74 11.05
N ASN A 187 -7.77 4.94 12.26
CA ASN A 187 -8.72 6.01 12.56
C ASN A 187 -8.08 7.40 12.38
N LYS A 188 -6.85 7.60 12.89
CA LYS A 188 -6.13 8.87 12.73
C LYS A 188 -5.86 9.21 11.26
N ILE A 189 -5.57 8.21 10.43
CA ILE A 189 -5.41 8.39 8.98
C ILE A 189 -6.75 8.76 8.35
N ALA A 190 -7.84 8.06 8.70
CA ALA A 190 -9.17 8.34 8.17
C ALA A 190 -9.62 9.77 8.54
N GLU A 191 -9.39 10.21 9.77
CA GLU A 191 -9.70 11.58 10.23
C GLU A 191 -8.91 12.67 9.49
N GLN A 192 -7.73 12.36 8.97
CA GLN A 192 -6.92 13.29 8.18
C GLN A 192 -7.39 13.40 6.72
N CYS A 193 -8.11 12.40 6.20
CA CYS A 193 -8.57 12.35 4.81
C CYS A 193 -9.89 13.11 4.65
N ASN A 194 -9.81 14.44 4.46
CA ASN A 194 -10.97 15.34 4.36
C ASN A 194 -11.03 15.97 2.95
N PHE A 195 -11.47 15.18 1.98
CA PHE A 195 -11.65 15.63 0.62
C PHE A 195 -13.06 15.28 0.11
N GLU A 196 -13.77 16.29 -0.36
CA GLU A 196 -15.09 16.14 -0.98
C GLU A 196 -15.04 16.50 -2.45
N PHE A 197 -15.64 15.68 -3.30
CA PHE A 197 -15.81 15.98 -4.71
C PHE A 197 -16.90 17.05 -4.87
N THR A 198 -16.52 18.23 -5.38
CA THR A 198 -17.50 19.22 -5.83
C THR A 198 -18.13 18.73 -7.13
N ALA A 199 -19.45 18.51 -7.11
CA ALA A 199 -20.19 18.19 -8.31
C ALA A 199 -20.05 19.35 -9.32
N ILE A 200 -19.47 19.07 -10.49
CA ILE A 200 -19.49 20.02 -11.61
C ILE A 200 -20.95 20.11 -12.06
N PRO A 201 -21.59 21.30 -12.04
CA PRO A 201 -22.98 21.43 -12.52
C PRO A 201 -23.09 20.90 -13.93
N ALA A 202 -24.12 20.09 -14.20
CA ALA A 202 -24.38 19.57 -15.53
C ALA A 202 -24.53 20.77 -16.52
N GLY A 203 -23.55 20.91 -17.43
CA GLY A 203 -23.50 22.03 -18.39
C GLY A 203 -22.26 22.92 -18.33
N SER A 204 -21.43 22.89 -17.27
CA SER A 204 -20.15 23.59 -17.25
C SER A 204 -19.09 22.74 -17.97
N ARG A 205 -18.90 22.99 -19.26
CA ARG A 205 -17.69 22.54 -19.99
C ARG A 205 -16.58 23.55 -19.70
N THR A 206 -15.71 23.25 -18.76
CA THR A 206 -14.36 23.82 -18.72
C THR A 206 -13.46 22.90 -19.51
N LEU A 207 -13.11 23.35 -20.71
CA LEU A 207 -11.99 22.82 -21.47
C LEU A 207 -10.67 23.20 -20.81
#